data_175dbd4e2e46fdfcd79f14b598e5728a
#
_entry.id   175dbd4e2e46fdfcd79f14b598e5728a
#
_cell.length_a   1.000
_cell.length_b   1.000
_cell.length_c   1.000
_cell.angle_alpha   90.00
_cell.angle_beta   90.00
_cell.angle_gamma   90.00
#
_symmetry.space_group_name_H-M   'P 1'
#
loop_
_entity.id
_entity.type
_entity.pdbx_description
1 polymer ?
#
loop_
_entity_poly.entity_id
_entity_poly.type
_entity_poly.pdbx_seq_one_letter_code
_entity_poly.pdbx_strand_id
1 'polypeptide(L)'
;MIKLVGLVGSNAKHSYNRMLLQWIKKNYQQQFHLEIIELAPFPLFSQNKKTSSYPIIQEVSQKIQSADGVLIACPEHNYTITSCLKSALEWLSYDLHPFLKKPVYIIGASYSPLGTGRSQLHLKEILQSPGLDAWVLPGNEFLLGYAREAFDEAGNIKDIATKDYFNTCLMHFLQFTSAVNGINSSVTSQVDATSGASENYSSPSHPSQTNNISLIENTKTPFDDILDNIFGTPLTEFNHTAFDNVLDSLYPQKKKAHQTFEEVLDQVYGKVTTKNPNDAILVAWNNQ
;
A
#
# COMPACT_ATOMS: atom_id res chain seq x y z
N MET A 1 12.20 1.33 -21.35
CA MET A 1 12.15 2.17 -20.13
C MET A 1 10.84 1.87 -19.43
N ILE A 2 10.86 1.56 -18.14
CA ILE A 2 9.67 1.27 -17.34
C ILE A 2 8.73 2.49 -17.35
N LYS A 3 7.43 2.25 -17.51
CA LYS A 3 6.38 3.27 -17.49
C LYS A 3 5.59 3.15 -16.19
N LEU A 4 5.61 4.20 -15.38
CA LEU A 4 4.87 4.25 -14.12
C LEU A 4 3.77 5.31 -14.18
N VAL A 5 2.68 5.04 -13.49
CA VAL A 5 1.64 6.02 -13.17
C VAL A 5 1.74 6.40 -11.71
N GLY A 6 1.72 7.70 -11.42
CA GLY A 6 1.70 8.24 -10.05
C GLY A 6 0.34 8.85 -9.72
N LEU A 7 -0.40 8.27 -8.79
CA LEU A 7 -1.70 8.78 -8.36
C LEU A 7 -1.54 9.75 -7.19
N VAL A 8 -2.03 10.99 -7.35
CA VAL A 8 -2.09 11.98 -6.26
C VAL A 8 -3.33 11.73 -5.43
N GLY A 9 -3.17 11.08 -4.28
CA GLY A 9 -4.26 10.75 -3.36
C GLY A 9 -4.87 11.95 -2.61
N SER A 10 -4.68 13.18 -3.12
CA SER A 10 -5.14 14.40 -2.48
C SER A 10 -5.85 15.30 -3.48
N ASN A 11 -6.96 15.91 -3.06
CA ASN A 11 -7.64 16.97 -3.79
C ASN A 11 -7.26 18.38 -3.29
N ALA A 12 -6.35 18.51 -2.34
CA ALA A 12 -5.89 19.78 -1.83
C ALA A 12 -5.09 20.55 -2.89
N LYS A 13 -5.29 21.89 -2.96
CA LYS A 13 -4.54 22.77 -3.87
C LYS A 13 -3.03 22.72 -3.58
N HIS A 14 -2.64 22.71 -2.30
CA HIS A 14 -1.26 22.49 -1.85
C HIS A 14 -1.16 21.11 -1.21
N SER A 15 -0.39 20.21 -1.79
CA SER A 15 -0.28 18.83 -1.34
C SER A 15 1.18 18.36 -1.35
N TYR A 16 1.70 17.96 -0.20
CA TYR A 16 3.03 17.35 -0.08
C TYR A 16 3.12 16.00 -0.79
N ASN A 17 2.01 15.30 -0.92
CA ASN A 17 1.97 14.05 -1.69
C ASN A 17 2.10 14.31 -3.19
N ARG A 18 1.55 15.41 -3.70
CA ARG A 18 1.80 15.87 -5.08
C ARG A 18 3.26 16.29 -5.25
N MET A 19 3.79 17.06 -4.31
CA MET A 19 5.19 17.49 -4.33
C MET A 19 6.14 16.29 -4.32
N LEU A 20 5.83 15.25 -3.56
CA LEU A 20 6.62 14.02 -3.52
C LEU A 20 6.67 13.33 -4.90
N LEU A 21 5.54 13.16 -5.58
CA LEU A 21 5.51 12.61 -6.93
C LEU A 21 6.23 13.50 -7.96
N GLN A 22 6.12 14.82 -7.84
CA GLN A 22 6.85 15.76 -8.69
C GLN A 22 8.36 15.67 -8.49
N TRP A 23 8.80 15.56 -7.23
CA TRP A 23 10.19 15.34 -6.88
C TRP A 23 10.72 14.03 -7.46
N ILE A 24 9.97 12.94 -7.35
CA ILE A 24 10.31 11.64 -7.95
C ILE A 24 10.44 11.78 -9.47
N LYS A 25 9.44 12.36 -10.12
CA LYS A 25 9.46 12.55 -11.58
C LYS A 25 10.70 13.33 -12.05
N LYS A 26 11.07 14.40 -11.33
CA LYS A 26 12.22 15.25 -11.66
C LYS A 26 13.55 14.51 -11.48
N ASN A 27 13.71 13.76 -10.39
CA ASN A 27 15.01 13.22 -10.00
C ASN A 27 15.30 11.83 -10.59
N TYR A 28 14.27 11.10 -11.05
CA TYR A 28 14.41 9.72 -11.54
C TYR A 28 14.02 9.54 -13.01
N GLN A 29 13.87 10.61 -13.78
CA GLN A 29 13.47 10.58 -15.18
C GLN A 29 14.39 9.78 -16.11
N GLN A 30 15.63 9.49 -15.69
CA GLN A 30 16.57 8.67 -16.43
C GLN A 30 16.34 7.16 -16.22
N GLN A 31 15.62 6.78 -15.16
CA GLN A 31 15.39 5.39 -14.77
C GLN A 31 14.04 4.86 -15.29
N PHE A 32 13.01 5.70 -15.25
CA PHE A 32 11.65 5.37 -15.71
C PHE A 32 10.89 6.62 -16.15
N HIS A 33 9.81 6.40 -16.88
CA HIS A 33 8.84 7.46 -17.20
C HIS A 33 7.72 7.47 -16.14
N LEU A 34 7.46 8.62 -15.51
CA LEU A 34 6.37 8.78 -14.54
C LEU A 34 5.32 9.76 -15.08
N GLU A 35 4.10 9.27 -15.30
CA GLU A 35 2.93 10.09 -15.54
C GLU A 35 2.18 10.34 -14.23
N ILE A 36 2.03 11.61 -13.82
CA ILE A 36 1.32 11.99 -12.61
C ILE A 36 -0.14 12.26 -12.93
N ILE A 37 -1.04 11.62 -12.20
CA ILE A 37 -2.49 11.73 -12.36
C ILE A 37 -3.11 12.34 -11.11
N GLU A 38 -3.89 13.40 -11.31
CA GLU A 38 -4.67 14.05 -10.25
C GLU A 38 -6.02 13.34 -10.08
N LEU A 39 -6.35 12.97 -8.86
CA LEU A 39 -7.64 12.35 -8.53
C LEU A 39 -8.71 13.38 -8.15
N ALA A 40 -8.35 14.66 -7.99
CA ALA A 40 -9.29 15.73 -7.67
C ALA A 40 -10.49 15.82 -8.63
N PRO A 41 -10.37 15.56 -9.95
CA PRO A 41 -11.50 15.59 -10.88
C PRO A 41 -12.46 14.38 -10.77
N PHE A 42 -12.10 13.35 -10.01
CA PHE A 42 -12.98 12.18 -9.85
C PHE A 42 -14.27 12.57 -9.11
N PRO A 43 -15.44 12.17 -9.62
CA PRO A 43 -16.70 12.34 -8.87
C PRO A 43 -16.74 11.40 -7.67
N LEU A 44 -17.56 11.70 -6.69
CA LEU A 44 -17.89 10.74 -5.64
C LEU A 44 -18.49 9.48 -6.26
N PHE A 45 -18.02 8.32 -5.80
CA PHE A 45 -18.52 7.05 -6.27
C PHE A 45 -20.02 6.88 -5.94
N SER A 46 -20.74 6.31 -6.91
CA SER A 46 -22.14 5.95 -6.74
C SER A 46 -22.48 4.76 -7.64
N GLN A 47 -22.98 3.68 -7.06
CA GLN A 47 -23.41 2.49 -7.79
C GLN A 47 -24.57 2.78 -8.78
N ASN A 48 -25.28 3.88 -8.58
CA ASN A 48 -26.37 4.29 -9.49
C ASN A 48 -25.87 4.98 -10.76
N LYS A 49 -24.56 5.14 -10.92
CA LYS A 49 -23.97 5.82 -12.07
C LYS A 49 -23.00 4.88 -12.78
N LYS A 50 -22.99 4.96 -14.11
CA LYS A 50 -22.09 4.14 -14.94
C LYS A 50 -20.72 4.82 -15.06
N THR A 51 -19.64 4.05 -15.01
CA THR A 51 -18.27 4.51 -15.28
C THR A 51 -18.13 5.18 -16.64
N SER A 52 -18.86 4.69 -17.65
CA SER A 52 -18.89 5.26 -19.01
C SER A 52 -19.41 6.72 -19.09
N SER A 53 -20.11 7.18 -18.05
CA SER A 53 -20.58 8.57 -17.98
C SER A 53 -19.48 9.56 -17.59
N TYR A 54 -18.29 9.08 -17.25
CA TYR A 54 -17.19 9.90 -16.77
C TYR A 54 -15.90 9.61 -17.56
N PRO A 55 -15.58 10.40 -18.61
CA PRO A 55 -14.40 10.18 -19.44
C PRO A 55 -13.08 10.09 -18.67
N ILE A 56 -12.95 10.87 -17.58
CA ILE A 56 -11.75 10.85 -16.73
C ILE A 56 -11.50 9.47 -16.09
N ILE A 57 -12.56 8.72 -15.74
CA ILE A 57 -12.42 7.39 -15.15
C ILE A 57 -11.90 6.41 -16.20
N GLN A 58 -12.42 6.48 -17.42
CA GLN A 58 -11.98 5.66 -18.55
C GLN A 58 -10.53 5.95 -18.92
N GLU A 59 -10.18 7.22 -19.02
CA GLU A 59 -8.82 7.68 -19.33
C GLU A 59 -7.81 7.17 -18.30
N VAL A 60 -8.10 7.35 -17.00
CA VAL A 60 -7.21 6.94 -15.93
C VAL A 60 -7.09 5.41 -15.87
N SER A 61 -8.19 4.68 -16.09
CA SER A 61 -8.15 3.23 -16.19
C SER A 61 -7.21 2.75 -17.30
N GLN A 62 -7.30 3.31 -18.49
CA GLN A 62 -6.42 2.98 -19.62
C GLN A 62 -4.94 3.29 -19.31
N LYS A 63 -4.66 4.41 -18.66
CA LYS A 63 -3.30 4.78 -18.26
C LYS A 63 -2.72 3.78 -17.24
N ILE A 64 -3.51 3.36 -16.25
CA ILE A 64 -3.07 2.35 -15.27
C ILE A 64 -2.88 0.99 -15.97
N GLN A 65 -3.78 0.59 -16.84
CA GLN A 65 -3.64 -0.68 -17.58
C GLN A 65 -2.36 -0.73 -18.42
N SER A 66 -2.04 0.37 -19.12
CA SER A 66 -0.86 0.47 -20.00
C SER A 66 0.46 0.70 -19.25
N ALA A 67 0.43 1.02 -17.97
CA ALA A 67 1.62 1.22 -17.14
C ALA A 67 2.18 -0.11 -16.65
N ASP A 68 3.50 -0.17 -16.45
CA ASP A 68 4.19 -1.32 -15.87
C ASP A 68 3.95 -1.44 -14.35
N GLY A 69 3.67 -0.32 -13.66
CA GLY A 69 3.39 -0.25 -12.24
C GLY A 69 2.80 1.09 -11.82
N VAL A 70 2.33 1.16 -10.58
CA VAL A 70 1.67 2.35 -10.03
C VAL A 70 2.31 2.78 -8.73
N LEU A 71 2.62 4.08 -8.62
CA LEU A 71 2.94 4.77 -7.37
C LEU A 71 1.67 5.43 -6.83
N ILE A 72 1.31 5.19 -5.57
CA ILE A 72 0.19 5.91 -4.94
C ILE A 72 0.74 6.78 -3.81
N ALA A 73 0.71 8.10 -4.02
CA ALA A 73 1.02 9.06 -2.97
C ALA A 73 -0.21 9.26 -2.10
N CYS A 74 -0.20 8.61 -0.92
CA CYS A 74 -1.33 8.44 -0.02
C CYS A 74 -1.26 9.41 1.16
N PRO A 75 -2.11 10.46 1.22
CA PRO A 75 -2.24 11.28 2.41
C PRO A 75 -2.94 10.52 3.53
N GLU A 76 -2.78 11.00 4.77
CA GLU A 76 -3.53 10.52 5.92
C GLU A 76 -4.51 11.57 6.40
N HIS A 77 -5.80 11.25 6.38
CA HIS A 77 -6.88 12.05 6.98
C HIS A 77 -7.64 11.19 7.98
N ASN A 78 -7.69 11.63 9.23
CA ASN A 78 -8.40 10.90 10.28
C ASN A 78 -7.99 9.41 10.35
N TYR A 79 -6.67 9.16 10.30
CA TYR A 79 -6.05 7.82 10.36
C TYR A 79 -6.36 6.88 9.19
N THR A 80 -6.91 7.39 8.09
CA THR A 80 -7.22 6.59 6.92
C THR A 80 -6.91 7.36 5.63
N ILE A 81 -7.23 6.76 4.49
CA ILE A 81 -7.07 7.38 3.17
C ILE A 81 -8.08 8.51 2.96
N THR A 82 -7.80 9.40 2.04
CA THR A 82 -8.70 10.50 1.69
C THR A 82 -9.96 9.98 0.98
N SER A 83 -11.06 10.74 1.07
CA SER A 83 -12.29 10.44 0.35
C SER A 83 -12.11 10.43 -1.16
N CYS A 84 -11.28 11.32 -1.73
CA CYS A 84 -11.04 11.34 -3.16
C CYS A 84 -10.28 10.11 -3.64
N LEU A 85 -9.27 9.63 -2.88
CA LEU A 85 -8.56 8.40 -3.20
C LEU A 85 -9.49 7.18 -3.09
N LYS A 86 -10.28 7.09 -2.01
CA LYS A 86 -11.23 5.99 -1.81
C LYS A 86 -12.24 5.94 -2.95
N SER A 87 -12.83 7.09 -3.30
CA SER A 87 -13.82 7.19 -4.37
C SER A 87 -13.24 6.82 -5.74
N ALA A 88 -12.00 7.25 -6.03
CA ALA A 88 -11.33 6.87 -7.28
C ALA A 88 -11.09 5.34 -7.37
N LEU A 89 -10.65 4.72 -6.26
CA LEU A 89 -10.46 3.26 -6.20
C LEU A 89 -11.80 2.51 -6.35
N GLU A 90 -12.89 3.00 -5.77
CA GLU A 90 -14.23 2.43 -5.96
C GLU A 90 -14.67 2.48 -7.42
N TRP A 91 -14.51 3.60 -8.11
CA TRP A 91 -14.78 3.70 -9.54
C TRP A 91 -13.97 2.73 -10.38
N LEU A 92 -12.66 2.60 -10.07
CA LEU A 92 -11.74 1.76 -10.82
C LEU A 92 -11.92 0.26 -10.50
N SER A 93 -12.50 -0.08 -9.34
CA SER A 93 -12.79 -1.47 -8.95
C SER A 93 -14.16 -1.98 -9.38
N TYR A 94 -15.07 -1.10 -9.82
CA TYR A 94 -16.47 -1.47 -10.08
C TYR A 94 -16.66 -2.20 -11.40
N ASP A 95 -16.15 -1.64 -12.52
CA ASP A 95 -16.35 -2.20 -13.85
C ASP A 95 -15.04 -2.43 -14.64
N LEU A 96 -13.94 -1.78 -14.27
CA LEU A 96 -12.79 -1.60 -15.15
C LEU A 96 -11.56 -2.43 -14.75
N HIS A 97 -11.38 -2.68 -13.46
CA HIS A 97 -10.33 -3.49 -12.84
C HIS A 97 -8.88 -3.25 -13.33
N PRO A 98 -8.40 -2.00 -13.52
CA PRO A 98 -7.08 -1.73 -14.07
C PRO A 98 -5.93 -2.11 -13.13
N PHE A 99 -6.23 -2.36 -11.86
CA PHE A 99 -5.26 -2.76 -10.84
C PHE A 99 -5.01 -4.28 -10.78
N LEU A 100 -5.81 -5.08 -11.48
CA LEU A 100 -5.71 -6.53 -11.42
C LEU A 100 -4.27 -7.00 -11.67
N LYS A 101 -3.65 -7.62 -10.66
CA LYS A 101 -2.24 -8.08 -10.67
C LYS A 101 -1.22 -6.99 -11.00
N LYS A 102 -1.58 -5.71 -10.85
CA LYS A 102 -0.70 -4.57 -11.11
C LYS A 102 0.26 -4.37 -9.94
N PRO A 103 1.58 -4.23 -10.18
CA PRO A 103 2.54 -3.82 -9.15
C PRO A 103 2.21 -2.42 -8.64
N VAL A 104 2.10 -2.29 -7.32
CA VAL A 104 1.79 -1.01 -6.66
C VAL A 104 2.79 -0.72 -5.55
N TYR A 105 3.30 0.51 -5.51
CA TYR A 105 4.07 1.03 -4.39
C TYR A 105 3.34 2.20 -3.75
N ILE A 106 3.11 2.11 -2.43
CA ILE A 106 2.47 3.16 -1.65
C ILE A 106 3.54 4.00 -0.97
N ILE A 107 3.46 5.31 -1.16
CA ILE A 107 4.33 6.30 -0.54
C ILE A 107 3.47 7.39 0.10
N GLY A 108 4.04 8.19 1.00
CA GLY A 108 3.25 9.27 1.57
C GLY A 108 4.06 10.32 2.28
N ALA A 109 3.48 11.52 2.36
CA ALA A 109 4.05 12.67 3.05
C ALA A 109 2.98 13.34 3.93
N SER A 110 3.32 13.68 5.17
CA SER A 110 2.41 14.27 6.16
C SER A 110 3.14 15.28 7.05
N TYR A 111 2.41 16.21 7.63
CA TYR A 111 2.90 17.07 8.72
C TYR A 111 3.24 16.27 9.99
N SER A 112 2.55 15.15 10.22
CA SER A 112 2.78 14.28 11.37
C SER A 112 4.17 13.65 11.31
N PRO A 113 4.85 13.45 12.45
CA PRO A 113 6.12 12.72 12.50
C PRO A 113 6.00 11.28 12.00
N LEU A 114 4.82 10.66 12.14
CA LEU A 114 4.55 9.28 11.70
C LEU A 114 4.32 9.16 10.18
N GLY A 115 4.40 10.26 9.43
CA GLY A 115 4.10 10.24 8.02
C GLY A 115 2.63 9.86 7.77
N THR A 116 2.40 8.89 6.89
CA THR A 116 1.06 8.41 6.52
C THR A 116 0.87 6.92 6.81
N GLY A 117 1.50 6.41 7.88
CA GLY A 117 1.61 4.98 8.16
C GLY A 117 0.26 4.28 8.28
N ARG A 118 -0.72 4.88 8.99
CA ARG A 118 -2.05 4.27 9.18
C ARG A 118 -2.84 4.22 7.88
N SER A 119 -2.81 5.30 7.10
CA SER A 119 -3.51 5.33 5.81
C SER A 119 -2.89 4.36 4.81
N GLN A 120 -1.57 4.15 4.83
CA GLN A 120 -0.90 3.17 3.98
C GLN A 120 -1.31 1.73 4.34
N LEU A 121 -1.47 1.41 5.62
CA LEU A 121 -1.98 0.10 6.05
C LEU A 121 -3.40 -0.16 5.52
N HIS A 122 -4.32 0.79 5.70
CA HIS A 122 -5.69 0.68 5.16
C HIS A 122 -5.68 0.60 3.64
N LEU A 123 -4.81 1.36 2.96
CA LEU A 123 -4.71 1.30 1.50
C LEU A 123 -4.23 -0.07 1.01
N LYS A 124 -3.29 -0.72 1.71
CA LYS A 124 -2.86 -2.09 1.39
C LYS A 124 -4.03 -3.07 1.43
N GLU A 125 -4.86 -3.02 2.47
CA GLU A 125 -6.06 -3.87 2.59
C GLU A 125 -7.06 -3.61 1.45
N ILE A 126 -7.31 -2.34 1.13
CA ILE A 126 -8.22 -1.96 0.04
C ILE A 126 -7.71 -2.49 -1.31
N LEU A 127 -6.41 -2.32 -1.59
CA LEU A 127 -5.80 -2.76 -2.85
C LEU A 127 -5.78 -4.28 -3.03
N GLN A 128 -5.83 -5.05 -1.94
CA GLN A 128 -5.92 -6.50 -1.95
C GLN A 128 -7.37 -7.02 -2.09
N SER A 129 -8.37 -6.12 -2.08
CA SER A 129 -9.76 -6.53 -2.28
C SER A 129 -9.98 -7.13 -3.68
N PRO A 130 -10.94 -8.07 -3.84
CA PRO A 130 -11.16 -8.77 -5.12
C PRO A 130 -11.41 -7.86 -6.33
N GLY A 131 -11.98 -6.68 -6.13
CA GLY A 131 -12.23 -5.70 -7.19
C GLY A 131 -10.99 -4.97 -7.69
N LEU A 132 -9.93 -4.92 -6.89
CA LEU A 132 -8.64 -4.29 -7.23
C LEU A 132 -7.55 -5.34 -7.47
N ASP A 133 -7.41 -6.30 -6.56
CA ASP A 133 -6.47 -7.44 -6.62
C ASP A 133 -5.06 -7.03 -7.08
N ALA A 134 -4.57 -5.92 -6.51
CA ALA A 134 -3.27 -5.36 -6.84
C ALA A 134 -2.14 -6.06 -6.06
N TRP A 135 -0.98 -6.14 -6.68
CA TRP A 135 0.22 -6.65 -6.02
C TRP A 135 1.01 -5.50 -5.41
N VAL A 136 0.83 -5.29 -4.11
CA VAL A 136 1.48 -4.21 -3.37
C VAL A 136 2.87 -4.65 -2.94
N LEU A 137 3.89 -3.80 -3.19
CA LEU A 137 5.26 -4.06 -2.73
C LEU A 137 5.28 -4.33 -1.23
N PRO A 138 5.75 -5.51 -0.78
CA PRO A 138 5.84 -5.83 0.63
C PRO A 138 7.00 -5.08 1.30
N GLY A 139 6.82 -4.64 2.54
CA GLY A 139 7.82 -3.84 3.25
C GLY A 139 8.09 -2.49 2.58
N ASN A 140 9.31 -1.96 2.73
CA ASN A 140 9.80 -0.76 2.02
C ASN A 140 8.87 0.47 2.16
N GLU A 141 8.27 0.68 3.33
CA GLU A 141 7.36 1.80 3.57
C GLU A 141 8.10 3.13 3.51
N PHE A 142 7.67 4.04 2.62
CA PHE A 142 8.20 5.39 2.60
C PHE A 142 7.20 6.36 3.23
N LEU A 143 7.54 6.79 4.45
CA LEU A 143 6.71 7.61 5.33
C LEU A 143 7.42 8.95 5.59
N LEU A 144 7.22 9.92 4.72
CA LEU A 144 7.82 11.24 4.89
C LEU A 144 7.06 12.05 5.95
N GLY A 145 7.56 12.02 7.19
CA GLY A 145 7.09 12.87 8.28
C GLY A 145 7.60 14.30 8.13
N TYR A 146 7.04 15.22 8.92
CA TYR A 146 7.42 16.63 8.94
C TYR A 146 7.57 17.24 7.53
N ALA A 147 6.62 16.94 6.65
CA ALA A 147 6.75 17.24 5.22
C ALA A 147 6.99 18.72 4.92
N ARG A 148 6.51 19.64 5.78
CA ARG A 148 6.76 21.08 5.65
C ARG A 148 8.24 21.41 5.75
N GLU A 149 8.93 20.80 6.69
CA GLU A 149 10.35 20.98 6.96
C GLU A 149 11.22 20.13 6.05
N ALA A 150 10.71 19.00 5.56
CA ALA A 150 11.43 18.04 4.74
C ALA A 150 11.72 18.54 3.31
N PHE A 151 10.84 19.36 2.74
CA PHE A 151 11.04 19.97 1.43
C PHE A 151 11.69 21.34 1.52
N ASP A 152 12.52 21.68 0.53
CA ASP A 152 12.98 23.05 0.28
C ASP A 152 11.96 23.83 -0.57
N GLU A 153 12.23 25.13 -0.80
CA GLU A 153 11.37 26.02 -1.61
C GLU A 153 11.24 25.54 -3.07
N ALA A 154 12.22 24.81 -3.59
CA ALA A 154 12.21 24.24 -4.94
C ALA A 154 11.53 22.86 -5.01
N GLY A 155 10.98 22.38 -3.90
CA GLY A 155 10.28 21.09 -3.79
C GLY A 155 11.22 19.88 -3.76
N ASN A 156 12.50 20.04 -3.40
CA ASN A 156 13.39 18.92 -3.21
C ASN A 156 13.40 18.47 -1.74
N ILE A 157 13.55 17.17 -1.52
CA ILE A 157 13.80 16.64 -0.18
C ILE A 157 15.20 17.10 0.26
N LYS A 158 15.32 17.70 1.44
CA LYS A 158 16.58 18.26 1.94
C LYS A 158 17.53 17.19 2.46
N ASP A 159 17.01 16.29 3.28
CA ASP A 159 17.83 15.30 3.99
C ASP A 159 18.34 14.20 3.04
N ILE A 160 19.67 13.96 3.11
CA ILE A 160 20.34 13.00 2.26
C ILE A 160 19.95 11.57 2.64
N ALA A 161 19.89 11.24 3.92
CA ALA A 161 19.54 9.91 4.39
C ALA A 161 18.12 9.52 3.96
N THR A 162 17.18 10.46 3.98
CA THR A 162 15.81 10.27 3.46
C THR A 162 15.81 9.99 1.95
N LYS A 163 16.66 10.69 1.17
CA LYS A 163 16.79 10.43 -0.27
C LYS A 163 17.39 9.06 -0.55
N ASP A 164 18.41 8.67 0.18
CA ASP A 164 19.09 7.37 0.03
C ASP A 164 18.15 6.22 0.39
N TYR A 165 17.36 6.38 1.47
CA TYR A 165 16.34 5.41 1.84
C TYR A 165 15.25 5.31 0.76
N PHE A 166 14.74 6.44 0.26
CA PHE A 166 13.78 6.42 -0.84
C PHE A 166 14.35 5.73 -2.09
N ASN A 167 15.60 6.02 -2.44
CA ASN A 167 16.26 5.38 -3.58
C ASN A 167 16.30 3.85 -3.42
N THR A 168 16.65 3.36 -2.23
CA THR A 168 16.63 1.92 -1.92
C THR A 168 15.24 1.32 -2.12
N CYS A 169 14.21 1.93 -1.54
CA CYS A 169 12.82 1.48 -1.68
C CYS A 169 12.36 1.50 -3.14
N LEU A 170 12.71 2.55 -3.88
CA LEU A 170 12.38 2.67 -5.29
C LEU A 170 13.04 1.59 -6.14
N MET A 171 14.31 1.27 -5.90
CA MET A 171 15.01 0.20 -6.60
C MET A 171 14.33 -1.16 -6.37
N HIS A 172 13.93 -1.45 -5.13
CA HIS A 172 13.14 -2.65 -4.83
C HIS A 172 11.81 -2.66 -5.59
N PHE A 173 11.12 -1.52 -5.67
CA PHE A 173 9.88 -1.43 -6.45
C PHE A 173 10.10 -1.68 -7.93
N LEU A 174 11.14 -1.15 -8.55
CA LEU A 174 11.43 -1.39 -9.96
C LEU A 174 11.76 -2.87 -10.24
N GLN A 175 12.51 -3.52 -9.36
CA GLN A 175 12.78 -4.96 -9.42
C GLN A 175 11.49 -5.78 -9.26
N PHE A 176 10.68 -5.45 -8.26
CA PHE A 176 9.36 -6.06 -8.03
C PHE A 176 8.45 -5.91 -9.25
N THR A 177 8.38 -4.71 -9.83
CA THR A 177 7.61 -4.43 -11.05
C THR A 177 8.05 -5.33 -12.21
N SER A 178 9.35 -5.46 -12.42
CA SER A 178 9.88 -6.30 -13.48
C SER A 178 9.56 -7.79 -13.26
N ALA A 179 9.68 -8.28 -12.03
CA ALA A 179 9.38 -9.67 -11.67
C ALA A 179 7.88 -9.99 -11.85
N VAL A 180 7.00 -9.14 -11.34
CA VAL A 180 5.54 -9.32 -11.46
C VAL A 180 5.09 -9.33 -12.92
N ASN A 181 5.59 -8.38 -13.73
CA ASN A 181 5.23 -8.32 -15.15
C ASN A 181 5.79 -9.53 -15.93
N GLY A 182 6.94 -10.07 -15.54
CA GLY A 182 7.48 -11.32 -16.09
C GLY A 182 6.57 -12.51 -15.79
N ILE A 183 6.06 -12.63 -14.56
CA ILE A 183 5.10 -13.68 -14.16
C ILE A 183 3.80 -13.53 -14.97
N ASN A 184 3.21 -12.34 -15.04
CA ASN A 184 1.98 -12.10 -15.77
C ASN A 184 2.11 -12.47 -17.24
N SER A 185 3.23 -12.15 -17.89
CA SER A 185 3.49 -12.49 -19.28
C SER A 185 3.62 -14.01 -19.52
N SER A 186 4.26 -14.73 -18.59
CA SER A 186 4.43 -16.17 -18.70
C SER A 186 3.10 -16.94 -18.52
N VAL A 187 2.23 -16.48 -17.63
CA VAL A 187 0.89 -17.06 -17.43
C VAL A 187 0.02 -16.86 -18.67
N THR A 188 0.02 -15.66 -19.25
CA THR A 188 -0.76 -15.38 -20.47
C THR A 188 -0.33 -16.26 -21.63
N SER A 189 0.97 -16.45 -21.86
CA SER A 189 1.48 -17.30 -22.94
C SER A 189 1.17 -18.79 -22.75
N GLN A 190 1.02 -19.27 -21.52
CA GLN A 190 0.59 -20.65 -21.24
C GLN A 190 -0.91 -20.86 -21.49
N VAL A 191 -1.75 -19.87 -21.16
CA VAL A 191 -3.20 -19.94 -21.40
C VAL A 191 -3.49 -19.92 -22.90
N ASP A 192 -2.80 -19.08 -23.68
CA ASP A 192 -2.96 -19.03 -25.14
C ASP A 192 -2.50 -20.33 -25.83
N ALA A 193 -1.50 -21.01 -25.30
CA ALA A 193 -1.04 -22.31 -25.82
C ALA A 193 -2.01 -23.48 -25.53
N THR A 194 -2.87 -23.34 -24.52
CA THR A 194 -3.86 -24.37 -24.13
C THR A 194 -5.27 -24.10 -24.63
N SER A 195 -5.59 -22.88 -25.09
CA SER A 195 -6.94 -22.47 -25.52
C SER A 195 -7.25 -22.78 -27.00
N GLY A 196 -6.88 -23.99 -27.48
CA GLY A 196 -7.49 -24.58 -28.68
C GLY A 196 -8.88 -25.18 -28.44
N ALA A 197 -9.47 -25.06 -27.26
CA ALA A 197 -10.81 -25.55 -26.91
C ALA A 197 -11.63 -24.39 -26.30
N SER A 198 -12.68 -24.02 -26.99
CA SER A 198 -13.68 -23.03 -26.56
C SER A 198 -14.42 -23.54 -25.32
N GLU A 199 -14.26 -22.88 -24.19
CA GLU A 199 -15.20 -23.01 -23.08
C GLU A 199 -15.65 -21.64 -22.58
N ASN A 200 -16.98 -21.48 -22.60
CA ASN A 200 -17.71 -20.33 -22.10
C ASN A 200 -17.51 -20.17 -20.58
N TYR A 201 -16.90 -19.11 -20.18
CA TYR A 201 -16.75 -18.76 -18.75
C TYR A 201 -18.03 -18.08 -18.25
N SER A 202 -18.88 -18.85 -17.58
CA SER A 202 -19.99 -18.32 -16.78
C SER A 202 -19.48 -18.07 -15.35
N SER A 203 -19.79 -16.89 -14.80
CA SER A 203 -19.44 -16.47 -13.44
C SER A 203 -19.82 -17.51 -12.39
N PRO A 204 -18.94 -17.87 -11.44
CA PRO A 204 -19.30 -18.81 -10.39
C PRO A 204 -20.19 -18.15 -9.34
N SER A 205 -21.41 -18.68 -9.20
CA SER A 205 -22.27 -18.49 -8.04
C SER A 205 -21.62 -19.14 -6.80
N HIS A 206 -21.66 -18.45 -5.65
CA HIS A 206 -21.18 -18.95 -4.38
C HIS A 206 -21.68 -20.36 -4.06
N PRO A 207 -20.80 -21.32 -3.73
CA PRO A 207 -21.24 -22.52 -3.06
C PRO A 207 -20.94 -22.41 -1.55
N SER A 208 -22.00 -22.47 -0.76
CA SER A 208 -21.91 -22.92 0.62
C SER A 208 -21.57 -24.40 0.63
N GLN A 209 -20.36 -24.80 0.98
CA GLN A 209 -20.10 -26.16 1.49
C GLN A 209 -18.82 -26.29 2.30
N THR A 210 -19.00 -26.80 3.50
CA THR A 210 -18.05 -27.50 4.36
C THR A 210 -17.48 -28.72 3.64
N ASN A 211 -16.17 -28.91 3.62
CA ASN A 211 -15.45 -30.13 4.03
C ASN A 211 -14.11 -30.36 3.32
N ASN A 212 -13.16 -30.80 4.17
CA ASN A 212 -11.94 -31.55 3.85
C ASN A 212 -10.81 -30.79 3.13
N ILE A 213 -10.02 -30.08 3.96
CA ILE A 213 -8.65 -29.73 3.62
C ILE A 213 -7.79 -30.98 3.83
N SER A 214 -7.45 -31.67 2.75
CA SER A 214 -6.29 -32.56 2.73
C SER A 214 -5.03 -31.68 2.69
N LEU A 215 -4.11 -31.92 3.61
CA LEU A 215 -2.80 -31.30 3.68
C LEU A 215 -2.09 -31.39 2.32
N ILE A 216 -1.96 -30.25 1.64
CA ILE A 216 -1.08 -30.12 0.48
C ILE A 216 0.34 -30.04 1.03
N GLU A 217 1.17 -31.03 0.70
CA GLU A 217 2.60 -31.02 0.99
C GLU A 217 3.24 -29.75 0.48
N ASN A 218 4.14 -29.17 1.31
CA ASN A 218 4.95 -27.98 1.07
C ASN A 218 5.80 -28.13 -0.22
N THR A 219 5.26 -27.80 -1.37
CA THR A 219 6.06 -27.58 -2.58
C THR A 219 6.25 -26.08 -2.73
N LYS A 220 7.50 -25.62 -2.59
CA LYS A 220 7.91 -24.24 -2.89
C LYS A 220 7.33 -23.84 -4.24
N THR A 221 6.64 -22.71 -4.27
CA THR A 221 6.13 -22.12 -5.51
C THR A 221 7.22 -21.28 -6.19
N PRO A 222 7.16 -21.05 -7.50
CA PRO A 222 8.08 -20.12 -8.18
C PRO A 222 8.09 -18.71 -7.56
N PHE A 223 7.03 -18.34 -6.84
CA PHE A 223 6.92 -17.08 -6.12
C PHE A 223 7.80 -17.05 -4.86
N ASP A 224 7.88 -18.17 -4.15
CA ASP A 224 8.75 -18.30 -2.97
C ASP A 224 10.23 -18.16 -3.36
N ASP A 225 10.65 -18.73 -4.49
CA ASP A 225 12.01 -18.59 -5.00
C ASP A 225 12.36 -17.14 -5.39
N ILE A 226 11.41 -16.39 -5.91
CA ILE A 226 11.59 -14.96 -6.22
C ILE A 226 11.73 -14.14 -4.94
N LEU A 227 10.89 -14.41 -3.94
CA LEU A 227 10.98 -13.73 -2.64
C LEU A 227 12.31 -14.04 -1.94
N ASP A 228 12.76 -15.30 -1.97
CA ASP A 228 14.05 -15.70 -1.41
C ASP A 228 15.24 -14.99 -2.11
N ASN A 229 15.17 -14.79 -3.41
CA ASN A 229 16.20 -14.05 -4.16
C ASN A 229 16.18 -12.54 -3.87
N ILE A 230 15.01 -11.94 -3.63
CA ILE A 230 14.88 -10.51 -3.34
C ILE A 230 15.24 -10.20 -1.89
N PHE A 231 14.84 -11.04 -0.95
CA PHE A 231 14.94 -10.79 0.49
C PHE A 231 15.99 -11.64 1.22
N GLY A 232 16.65 -12.57 0.54
CA GLY A 232 17.86 -13.26 1.01
C GLY A 232 17.66 -14.28 2.14
N THR A 233 16.44 -14.68 2.47
CA THR A 233 16.13 -15.71 3.49
C THR A 233 14.89 -16.50 3.15
N PRO A 234 14.89 -17.86 3.28
CA PRO A 234 13.70 -18.66 3.11
C PRO A 234 12.63 -18.25 4.15
N LEU A 235 11.44 -17.89 3.69
CA LEU A 235 10.28 -17.56 4.55
C LEU A 235 9.76 -18.77 5.37
N THR A 236 10.37 -19.94 5.24
CA THR A 236 9.92 -21.19 5.88
C THR A 236 10.31 -21.33 7.35
N GLU A 237 11.17 -20.46 7.89
CA GLU A 237 11.50 -20.45 9.33
C GLU A 237 11.41 -19.02 9.89
N PHE A 238 10.21 -18.52 10.08
CA PHE A 238 9.98 -17.41 11.01
C PHE A 238 10.16 -17.97 12.44
N ASN A 239 11.40 -18.05 12.86
CA ASN A 239 11.71 -18.38 14.23
C ASN A 239 11.40 -17.13 15.07
N HIS A 240 10.35 -17.18 15.90
CA HIS A 240 9.91 -16.13 16.82
C HIS A 240 11.10 -15.50 17.59
N THR A 241 12.11 -16.33 17.90
CA THR A 241 13.34 -15.93 18.60
C THR A 241 14.27 -15.00 17.82
N ALA A 242 14.30 -15.03 16.47
CA ALA A 242 15.15 -14.16 15.67
C ALA A 242 14.59 -12.73 15.60
N PHE A 243 13.27 -12.58 15.51
CA PHE A 243 12.59 -11.29 15.56
C PHE A 243 12.67 -10.65 16.95
N ASP A 244 12.49 -11.44 18.00
CA ASP A 244 12.63 -10.99 19.38
C ASP A 244 14.06 -10.54 19.69
N ASN A 245 15.09 -11.23 19.18
CA ASN A 245 16.49 -10.83 19.34
C ASN A 245 16.82 -9.51 18.61
N VAL A 246 16.22 -9.27 17.44
CA VAL A 246 16.37 -7.99 16.71
C VAL A 246 15.66 -6.87 17.49
N LEU A 247 14.46 -7.10 17.99
CA LEU A 247 13.75 -6.13 18.83
C LEU A 247 14.53 -5.82 20.12
N ASP A 248 15.07 -6.82 20.79
CA ASP A 248 15.88 -6.63 22.00
C ASP A 248 17.19 -5.88 21.74
N SER A 249 17.79 -6.03 20.56
CA SER A 249 18.99 -5.28 20.15
C SER A 249 18.69 -3.82 19.82
N LEU A 250 17.51 -3.56 19.25
CA LEU A 250 17.07 -2.21 18.88
C LEU A 250 16.48 -1.44 20.09
N TYR A 251 15.93 -2.17 21.09
CA TYR A 251 15.27 -1.59 22.25
C TYR A 251 15.78 -2.25 23.56
N PRO A 252 17.05 -2.07 23.96
CA PRO A 252 17.65 -2.77 25.10
C PRO A 252 17.01 -2.46 26.46
N GLN A 253 16.08 -1.53 26.55
CA GLN A 253 15.40 -1.12 27.78
C GLN A 253 14.16 -1.96 28.15
N LYS A 254 13.76 -2.96 27.35
CA LYS A 254 12.54 -3.77 27.59
C LYS A 254 12.76 -5.10 28.32
N LYS A 255 13.80 -5.24 29.16
CA LYS A 255 13.86 -6.31 30.15
C LYS A 255 13.19 -5.89 31.48
N LYS A 256 11.92 -5.51 31.45
CA LYS A 256 11.08 -5.42 32.65
C LYS A 256 9.69 -5.93 32.31
N ALA A 257 9.37 -7.09 32.92
CA ALA A 257 8.06 -7.66 33.24
C ALA A 257 6.91 -7.31 32.30
N HIS A 258 6.17 -8.33 31.87
CA HIS A 258 4.83 -8.19 31.30
C HIS A 258 4.00 -7.22 32.15
N GLN A 259 4.00 -5.94 31.78
CA GLN A 259 3.04 -5.00 32.31
C GLN A 259 1.69 -5.32 31.66
N THR A 260 0.67 -5.47 32.47
CA THR A 260 -0.69 -5.58 31.97
C THR A 260 -1.10 -4.27 31.32
N PHE A 261 -2.07 -4.31 30.42
CA PHE A 261 -2.61 -3.10 29.76
C PHE A 261 -3.09 -2.06 30.79
N GLU A 262 -3.61 -2.50 31.93
CA GLU A 262 -4.02 -1.66 33.06
C GLU A 262 -2.84 -0.94 33.71
N GLU A 263 -1.71 -1.62 33.92
CA GLU A 263 -0.49 -1.00 34.47
C GLU A 263 0.10 0.07 33.55
N VAL A 264 -0.01 -0.11 32.22
CA VAL A 264 0.41 0.89 31.24
C VAL A 264 -0.53 2.09 31.25
N LEU A 265 -1.83 1.90 31.35
CA LEU A 265 -2.83 2.97 31.49
C LEU A 265 -2.61 3.76 32.79
N ASP A 266 -2.39 3.11 33.91
CA ASP A 266 -2.10 3.76 35.20
C ASP A 266 -0.80 4.60 35.15
N GLN A 267 0.19 4.17 34.40
CA GLN A 267 1.44 4.89 34.24
C GLN A 267 1.33 6.13 33.35
N VAL A 268 0.48 6.07 32.32
CA VAL A 268 0.30 7.15 31.36
C VAL A 268 -0.71 8.20 31.83
N TYR A 269 -1.78 7.77 32.52
CA TYR A 269 -2.92 8.61 32.87
C TYR A 269 -3.13 8.79 34.38
N GLY A 270 -2.28 8.16 35.23
CA GLY A 270 -2.45 8.12 36.67
C GLY A 270 -3.53 7.12 37.12
N LYS A 271 -3.46 6.66 38.38
CA LYS A 271 -4.47 5.71 38.91
C LYS A 271 -5.86 6.32 38.89
N VAL A 272 -6.68 5.84 37.97
CA VAL A 272 -8.09 6.23 37.87
C VAL A 272 -8.93 5.28 38.74
N THR A 273 -9.39 5.76 39.90
CA THR A 273 -10.28 5.03 40.79
C THR A 273 -11.73 5.12 40.30
N THR A 274 -12.04 4.46 39.19
CA THR A 274 -13.44 4.31 38.76
C THR A 274 -13.88 2.85 38.87
N LYS A 275 -15.14 2.65 39.28
CA LYS A 275 -15.74 1.31 39.41
C LYS A 275 -16.11 0.64 38.07
N ASN A 276 -15.93 1.36 36.95
CA ASN A 276 -16.27 0.89 35.63
C ASN A 276 -15.13 1.22 34.63
N PRO A 277 -14.53 0.24 33.95
CA PRO A 277 -13.44 0.46 32.99
C PRO A 277 -13.78 1.43 31.84
N ASN A 278 -15.06 1.54 31.45
CA ASN A 278 -15.51 2.44 30.40
C ASN A 278 -15.48 3.93 30.82
N ASP A 279 -15.57 4.22 32.13
CA ASP A 279 -15.51 5.59 32.63
C ASP A 279 -14.07 6.12 32.66
N ALA A 280 -13.07 5.27 32.74
CA ALA A 280 -11.64 5.63 32.70
C ALA A 280 -11.26 6.24 31.35
N ILE A 281 -11.81 5.73 30.24
CA ILE A 281 -11.58 6.22 28.88
C ILE A 281 -12.20 7.61 28.69
N LEU A 282 -13.37 7.87 29.27
CA LEU A 282 -14.05 9.16 29.18
C LEU A 282 -13.34 10.26 29.98
N VAL A 283 -12.75 9.94 31.14
CA VAL A 283 -12.00 10.87 31.97
C VAL A 283 -10.68 11.27 31.30
N ALA A 284 -10.01 10.34 30.64
CA ALA A 284 -8.78 10.60 29.88
C ALA A 284 -9.04 11.51 28.66
N TRP A 285 -10.24 11.44 28.06
CA TRP A 285 -10.62 12.25 26.90
C TRP A 285 -10.97 13.71 27.28
N ASN A 286 -11.50 13.94 28.47
CA ASN A 286 -11.92 15.26 28.92
C ASN A 286 -10.78 16.10 29.55
N ASN A 287 -9.60 15.52 29.76
CA ASN A 287 -8.43 16.19 30.33
C ASN A 287 -7.35 16.56 29.29
N GLN A 288 -7.63 16.44 27.98
CA GLN A 288 -6.84 16.97 26.87
C GLN A 288 -7.52 18.19 26.26
#